data_f169b7d66b07ce02412e79ea96591418
#
_entry.id   f169b7d66b07ce02412e79ea96591418
#
_cell.length_a   1.000
_cell.length_b   1.000
_cell.length_c   1.000
_cell.angle_alpha   90.00
_cell.angle_beta   90.00
_cell.angle_gamma   90.00
#
_symmetry.space_group_name_H-M   'P 1'
#
loop_
_entity.id
_entity.type
_entity.pdbx_description
1 polymer ?
#
loop_
_entity_poly.entity_id
_entity_poly.type
_entity_poly.pdbx_seq_one_letter_code
_entity_poly.pdbx_strand_id
1 'polypeptide(L)'
;MNDSFITALNTQKSTTNWMDVIASNMTNVYTPGFREQQVNFKTFLGGAISDDYDKKMSQGKSTPGTSNENLFLEGKGFFLVKNAEGKSIYTRLGEFTFDKEGVYRDRSGNTVQGYILNDKGEIMQGTKSVASDLYQETAMKGGALDI
;
A
#
# COMPACT_ATOMS: atom_id res chain seq x y z
N MET A 1 -29.16 -7.37 -36.05
CA MET A 1 -29.31 -6.02 -35.44
C MET A 1 -29.04 -6.02 -33.92
N ASN A 2 -29.36 -7.07 -33.17
CA ASN A 2 -29.12 -7.11 -31.71
C ASN A 2 -27.65 -7.10 -31.32
N ASP A 3 -26.78 -7.76 -32.09
CA ASP A 3 -25.35 -7.87 -31.74
C ASP A 3 -24.60 -6.55 -31.78
N SER A 4 -24.92 -5.69 -32.75
CA SER A 4 -24.33 -4.35 -32.86
C SER A 4 -24.78 -3.44 -31.72
N PHE A 5 -26.02 -3.56 -31.29
CA PHE A 5 -26.57 -2.81 -30.17
C PHE A 5 -25.93 -3.26 -28.84
N ILE A 6 -25.80 -4.56 -28.61
CA ILE A 6 -25.14 -5.13 -27.44
C ILE A 6 -23.66 -4.71 -27.40
N THR A 7 -22.97 -4.75 -28.54
CA THR A 7 -21.59 -4.28 -28.64
C THR A 7 -21.46 -2.79 -28.29
N ALA A 8 -22.37 -1.96 -28.78
CA ALA A 8 -22.39 -0.54 -28.45
C ALA A 8 -22.61 -0.28 -26.94
N LEU A 9 -23.55 -1.00 -26.32
CA LEU A 9 -23.80 -0.91 -24.88
C LEU A 9 -22.57 -1.35 -24.05
N ASN A 10 -21.95 -2.45 -24.42
CA ASN A 10 -20.73 -2.93 -23.75
C ASN A 10 -19.59 -1.93 -23.87
N THR A 11 -19.41 -1.35 -25.06
CA THR A 11 -18.40 -0.31 -25.29
C THR A 11 -18.66 0.91 -24.42
N GLN A 12 -19.92 1.35 -24.33
CA GLN A 12 -20.27 2.49 -23.48
C GLN A 12 -20.01 2.19 -22.01
N LYS A 13 -20.37 0.99 -21.52
CA LYS A 13 -20.09 0.56 -20.15
C LYS A 13 -18.58 0.53 -19.86
N SER A 14 -17.79 -0.06 -20.76
CA SER A 14 -16.34 -0.10 -20.62
C SER A 14 -15.72 1.30 -20.62
N THR A 15 -16.22 2.22 -21.43
CA THR A 15 -15.78 3.62 -21.44
C THR A 15 -16.11 4.32 -20.11
N THR A 16 -17.27 4.08 -19.54
CA THR A 16 -17.64 4.62 -18.23
C THR A 16 -16.70 4.08 -17.15
N ASN A 17 -16.47 2.78 -17.11
CA ASN A 17 -15.54 2.16 -16.16
C ASN A 17 -14.12 2.73 -16.28
N TRP A 18 -13.66 2.98 -17.51
CA TRP A 18 -12.37 3.62 -17.75
C TRP A 18 -12.32 5.05 -17.20
N MET A 19 -13.37 5.83 -17.41
CA MET A 19 -13.48 7.18 -16.86
C MET A 19 -13.48 7.18 -15.33
N ASP A 20 -14.13 6.21 -14.69
CA ASP A 20 -14.14 6.03 -13.24
C ASP A 20 -12.74 5.74 -12.70
N VAL A 21 -11.95 4.90 -13.39
CA VAL A 21 -10.56 4.62 -13.04
C VAL A 21 -9.69 5.86 -13.18
N ILE A 22 -9.82 6.62 -14.26
CA ILE A 22 -9.11 7.89 -14.45
C ILE A 22 -9.46 8.88 -13.33
N ALA A 23 -10.74 9.04 -13.02
CA ALA A 23 -11.20 9.92 -11.95
C ALA A 23 -10.63 9.49 -10.60
N SER A 24 -10.63 8.18 -10.30
CA SER A 24 -10.03 7.62 -9.09
C SER A 24 -8.52 7.89 -9.02
N ASN A 25 -7.78 7.66 -10.11
CA ASN A 25 -6.35 7.94 -10.16
C ASN A 25 -6.06 9.44 -9.97
N MET A 26 -6.85 10.30 -10.60
CA MET A 26 -6.70 11.75 -10.50
C MET A 26 -6.97 12.27 -9.09
N THR A 27 -8.02 11.76 -8.44
CA THR A 27 -8.36 12.13 -7.07
C THR A 27 -7.26 11.70 -6.07
N ASN A 28 -6.56 10.61 -6.37
CA ASN A 28 -5.54 10.04 -5.49
C ASN A 28 -4.10 10.35 -5.92
N VAL A 29 -3.88 11.28 -6.86
CA VAL A 29 -2.53 11.60 -7.35
C VAL A 29 -1.57 12.07 -6.25
N TYR A 30 -2.09 12.72 -5.21
CA TYR A 30 -1.34 13.16 -4.04
C TYR A 30 -1.50 12.25 -2.81
N THR A 31 -2.22 11.14 -2.95
CA THR A 31 -2.43 10.21 -1.84
C THR A 31 -1.18 9.33 -1.66
N PRO A 32 -0.44 9.42 -0.54
CA PRO A 32 0.72 8.58 -0.31
C PRO A 32 0.36 7.10 -0.30
N GLY A 33 1.19 6.28 -0.94
CA GLY A 33 0.98 4.83 -1.03
C GLY A 33 -0.12 4.39 -2.00
N PHE A 34 -0.82 5.30 -2.66
CA PHE A 34 -1.79 4.94 -3.69
C PHE A 34 -1.10 4.31 -4.90
N ARG A 35 -1.73 3.27 -5.44
CA ARG A 35 -1.27 2.62 -6.67
C ARG A 35 -2.25 2.85 -7.79
N GLU A 36 -1.74 3.41 -8.87
CA GLU A 36 -2.48 3.66 -10.11
C GLU A 36 -3.13 2.36 -10.61
N GLN A 37 -4.40 2.46 -10.97
CA GLN A 37 -5.12 1.40 -11.66
C GLN A 37 -5.12 1.65 -13.15
N GLN A 38 -4.99 0.59 -13.92
CA GLN A 38 -5.06 0.62 -15.37
C GLN A 38 -6.15 -0.34 -15.85
N VAL A 39 -6.93 0.10 -16.82
CA VAL A 39 -7.93 -0.73 -17.48
C VAL A 39 -7.35 -1.24 -18.79
N ASN A 40 -7.35 -2.55 -18.98
CA ASN A 40 -6.98 -3.20 -20.22
C ASN A 40 -8.25 -3.72 -20.89
N PHE A 41 -8.52 -3.25 -22.10
CA PHE A 41 -9.66 -3.72 -22.89
C PHE A 41 -9.26 -4.95 -23.68
N LYS A 42 -10.04 -6.03 -23.56
CA LYS A 42 -9.91 -7.23 -24.37
C LYS A 42 -11.15 -7.39 -25.23
N THR A 43 -10.95 -7.40 -26.54
CA THR A 43 -12.03 -7.66 -27.49
C THR A 43 -12.06 -9.14 -27.82
N PHE A 44 -13.20 -9.79 -27.64
CA PHE A 44 -13.42 -11.18 -28.03
C PHE A 44 -14.11 -11.26 -29.39
N LEU A 45 -13.95 -12.40 -30.08
CA LEU A 45 -14.73 -12.73 -31.27
C LEU A 45 -16.23 -12.66 -30.94
N GLY A 46 -16.98 -11.83 -31.69
CA GLY A 46 -18.39 -11.54 -31.41
C GLY A 46 -18.66 -10.18 -30.79
N GLY A 47 -17.61 -9.32 -30.64
CA GLY A 47 -17.77 -7.94 -30.18
C GLY A 47 -17.98 -7.77 -28.67
N ALA A 48 -17.79 -8.83 -27.87
CA ALA A 48 -17.78 -8.69 -26.43
C ALA A 48 -16.48 -8.01 -25.98
N ILE A 49 -16.60 -6.96 -25.16
CA ILE A 49 -15.48 -6.28 -24.52
C ILE A 49 -15.47 -6.69 -23.06
N SER A 50 -14.35 -7.19 -22.57
CA SER A 50 -14.14 -7.40 -21.14
C SER A 50 -13.11 -6.41 -20.62
N ASP A 51 -13.38 -5.88 -19.45
CA ASP A 51 -12.45 -5.00 -18.72
C ASP A 51 -11.60 -5.85 -17.78
N ASP A 52 -10.30 -5.70 -17.88
CA ASP A 52 -9.33 -6.30 -16.97
C ASP A 52 -8.65 -5.17 -16.20
N TYR A 53 -8.74 -5.22 -14.87
CA TYR A 53 -8.19 -4.19 -14.00
C TYR A 53 -6.84 -4.64 -13.47
N ASP A 54 -5.82 -3.89 -13.78
CA ASP A 54 -4.48 -4.13 -13.27
C ASP A 54 -3.99 -2.96 -12.40
N LYS A 55 -3.25 -3.28 -11.34
CA LYS A 55 -2.59 -2.29 -10.50
C LYS A 55 -1.13 -2.18 -10.91
N LYS A 56 -0.73 -1.00 -11.32
CA LYS A 56 0.66 -0.73 -11.65
C LYS A 56 1.55 -0.97 -10.43
N MET A 57 2.44 -1.95 -10.53
CA MET A 57 3.40 -2.29 -9.45
C MET A 57 4.70 -1.49 -9.52
N SER A 58 4.79 -0.50 -10.43
CA SER A 58 5.95 0.38 -10.51
C SER A 58 6.14 1.18 -9.22
N GLN A 59 7.40 1.42 -8.87
CA GLN A 59 7.76 2.27 -7.73
C GLN A 59 7.32 3.71 -7.99
N GLY A 60 6.67 4.32 -6.99
CA GLY A 60 6.35 5.74 -6.99
C GLY A 60 7.59 6.60 -6.69
N LYS A 61 7.43 7.89 -6.84
CA LYS A 61 8.46 8.87 -6.46
C LYS A 61 8.45 9.07 -4.95
N SER A 62 9.64 9.00 -4.34
CA SER A 62 9.81 9.40 -2.94
C SER A 62 9.61 10.90 -2.81
N THR A 63 8.82 11.31 -1.84
CA THR A 63 8.60 12.71 -1.49
C THR A 63 8.94 12.91 -0.02
N PRO A 64 9.64 13.99 0.36
CA PRO A 64 9.91 14.28 1.77
C PRO A 64 8.61 14.31 2.57
N GLY A 65 8.58 13.58 3.67
CA GLY A 65 7.46 13.57 4.61
C GLY A 65 7.50 14.79 5.54
N THR A 66 6.40 15.01 6.23
CA THR A 66 6.25 16.07 7.25
C THR A 66 6.82 15.69 8.62
N SER A 67 7.07 14.40 8.85
CA SER A 67 7.62 13.85 10.10
C SER A 67 8.87 13.03 9.82
N ASN A 68 9.82 13.05 10.76
CA ASN A 68 11.01 12.19 10.72
C ASN A 68 10.70 10.70 10.96
N GLU A 69 9.47 10.41 11.38
CA GLU A 69 8.99 9.05 11.66
C GLU A 69 8.41 8.36 10.42
N ASN A 70 8.23 9.12 9.32
CA ASN A 70 7.68 8.58 8.09
C ASN A 70 8.70 7.67 7.39
N LEU A 71 8.22 6.52 6.93
CA LEU A 71 9.03 5.52 6.25
C LEU A 71 8.67 5.44 4.77
N PHE A 72 9.66 5.24 3.94
CA PHE A 72 9.49 4.96 2.53
C PHE A 72 10.03 3.56 2.21
N LEU A 73 9.20 2.74 1.58
CA LEU A 73 9.58 1.40 1.17
C LEU A 73 10.04 1.41 -0.29
N GLU A 74 11.33 1.20 -0.51
CA GLU A 74 11.91 1.05 -1.84
C GLU A 74 11.82 -0.42 -2.30
N GLY A 75 11.39 -0.63 -3.53
CA GLY A 75 11.28 -1.97 -4.11
C GLY A 75 9.92 -2.64 -3.94
N LYS A 76 9.91 -3.97 -3.98
CA LYS A 76 8.69 -4.79 -3.88
C LYS A 76 8.46 -5.20 -2.43
N GLY A 77 7.27 -4.96 -1.91
CA GLY A 77 6.93 -5.35 -0.55
C GLY A 77 5.82 -4.48 0.05
N PHE A 78 5.52 -4.69 1.30
CA PHE A 78 4.51 -3.95 2.07
C PHE A 78 4.94 -3.87 3.52
N PHE A 79 4.56 -2.80 4.20
CA PHE A 79 4.61 -2.76 5.64
C PHE A 79 3.54 -3.69 6.22
N LEU A 80 3.90 -4.44 7.24
CA LEU A 80 2.97 -5.26 7.99
C LEU A 80 2.50 -4.50 9.21
N VAL A 81 1.18 -4.30 9.32
CA VAL A 81 0.57 -3.70 10.51
C VAL A 81 -0.49 -4.64 11.07
N LYS A 82 -0.76 -4.56 12.36
CA LYS A 82 -1.83 -5.30 13.02
C LYS A 82 -2.88 -4.34 13.57
N ASN A 83 -4.14 -4.65 13.33
CA ASN A 83 -5.24 -3.94 13.97
C ASN A 83 -5.44 -4.38 15.42
N ALA A 84 -6.33 -3.71 16.15
CA ALA A 84 -6.66 -4.04 17.54
C ALA A 84 -7.19 -5.49 17.73
N GLU A 85 -7.72 -6.09 16.69
CA GLU A 85 -8.22 -7.48 16.68
C GLU A 85 -7.12 -8.51 16.41
N GLY A 86 -5.86 -8.06 16.19
CA GLY A 86 -4.72 -8.91 15.88
C GLY A 86 -4.63 -9.37 14.42
N LYS A 87 -5.50 -8.85 13.53
CA LYS A 87 -5.48 -9.17 12.11
C LYS A 87 -4.35 -8.43 11.40
N SER A 88 -3.58 -9.15 10.60
CA SER A 88 -2.51 -8.60 9.78
C SER A 88 -3.06 -7.86 8.57
N ILE A 89 -2.58 -6.65 8.35
CA ILE A 89 -2.91 -5.78 7.22
C ILE A 89 -1.60 -5.39 6.55
N TYR A 90 -1.59 -5.39 5.22
CA TYR A 90 -0.44 -4.98 4.42
C TYR A 90 -0.71 -3.61 3.82
N THR A 91 0.21 -2.66 4.05
CA THR A 91 0.11 -1.30 3.54
C THR A 91 1.39 -0.83 2.88
N ARG A 92 1.28 0.11 1.95
CA ARG A 92 2.40 0.87 1.37
C ARG A 92 2.50 2.27 1.95
N LEU A 93 1.49 2.69 2.70
CA LEU A 93 1.49 3.97 3.37
C LEU A 93 2.47 3.91 4.55
N GLY A 94 3.50 4.73 4.50
CA GLY A 94 4.55 4.82 5.52
C GLY A 94 4.39 6.01 6.46
N GLU A 95 3.18 6.53 6.62
CA GLU A 95 2.87 7.58 7.59
C GLU A 95 2.60 6.96 8.95
N PHE A 96 3.64 6.88 9.76
CA PHE A 96 3.58 6.30 11.09
C PHE A 96 3.98 7.34 12.14
N THR A 97 3.51 7.15 13.35
CA THR A 97 3.84 7.98 14.50
C THR A 97 3.94 7.15 15.76
N PHE A 98 4.77 7.58 16.71
CA PHE A 98 4.78 7.00 18.04
C PHE A 98 3.62 7.56 18.86
N ASP A 99 2.88 6.69 19.52
CA ASP A 99 1.90 7.09 20.51
C ASP A 99 2.56 7.46 21.85
N LYS A 100 1.74 7.85 22.83
CA LYS A 100 2.22 8.23 24.17
C LYS A 100 2.87 7.08 24.93
N GLU A 101 2.60 5.86 24.52
CA GLU A 101 3.10 4.61 25.10
C GLU A 101 4.38 4.14 24.41
N GLY A 102 4.84 4.87 23.36
CA GLY A 102 6.02 4.52 22.57
C GLY A 102 5.76 3.45 21.51
N VAL A 103 4.50 3.14 21.24
CA VAL A 103 4.12 2.16 20.22
C VAL A 103 4.02 2.84 18.86
N TYR A 104 4.61 2.25 17.85
CA TYR A 104 4.63 2.78 16.49
C TYR A 104 3.36 2.39 15.74
N ARG A 105 2.54 3.37 15.38
CA ARG A 105 1.21 3.18 14.80
C ARG A 105 1.01 3.94 13.51
N ASP A 106 0.12 3.44 12.68
CA ASP A 106 -0.38 4.17 11.53
C ASP A 106 -1.50 5.16 11.94
N ARG A 107 -1.94 5.99 11.00
CA ARG A 107 -3.03 6.96 11.21
C ARG A 107 -4.36 6.30 11.63
N SER A 108 -4.56 5.03 11.30
CA SER A 108 -5.75 4.23 11.66
C SER A 108 -5.63 3.57 13.04
N GLY A 109 -4.51 3.73 13.74
CA GLY A 109 -4.24 3.15 15.04
C GLY A 109 -3.73 1.70 14.99
N ASN A 110 -3.42 1.16 13.80
CA ASN A 110 -2.84 -0.16 13.69
C ASN A 110 -1.36 -0.13 14.08
N THR A 111 -0.89 -1.19 14.73
CA THR A 111 0.49 -1.31 15.21
C THR A 111 1.40 -1.86 14.13
N VAL A 112 2.50 -1.18 13.85
CA VAL A 112 3.53 -1.65 12.90
C VAL A 112 4.23 -2.87 13.46
N GLN A 113 4.52 -3.85 12.60
CA GLN A 113 5.23 -5.07 12.97
C GLN A 113 6.63 -5.06 12.35
N GLY A 114 7.63 -5.44 13.13
CA GLY A 114 9.01 -5.49 12.69
C GLY A 114 9.81 -6.54 13.45
N TYR A 115 11.09 -6.64 13.15
CA TYR A 115 12.04 -7.52 13.84
C TYR A 115 13.02 -6.67 14.65
N ILE A 116 13.43 -7.17 15.79
CA ILE A 116 14.48 -6.54 16.59
C ILE A 116 15.82 -6.95 15.99
N LEU A 117 16.65 -5.97 15.69
CA LEU A 117 18.01 -6.17 15.20
C LEU A 117 19.02 -6.09 16.34
N ASN A 118 20.13 -6.83 16.20
CA ASN A 118 21.27 -6.67 17.08
C ASN A 118 22.12 -5.43 16.67
N ASP A 119 23.14 -5.11 17.45
CA ASP A 119 24.02 -3.97 17.16
C ASP A 119 24.77 -4.07 15.82
N LYS A 120 24.76 -5.25 15.18
CA LYS A 120 25.35 -5.51 13.87
C LYS A 120 24.34 -5.40 12.72
N GLY A 121 23.05 -5.09 13.02
CA GLY A 121 22.00 -5.02 12.04
C GLY A 121 21.44 -6.39 11.57
N GLU A 122 21.72 -7.46 12.33
CA GLU A 122 21.20 -8.80 12.02
C GLU A 122 19.94 -9.08 12.83
N ILE A 123 18.97 -9.75 12.21
CA ILE A 123 17.73 -10.15 12.89
C ILE A 123 18.05 -11.13 14.02
N MET A 124 17.64 -10.82 15.23
CA MET A 124 17.83 -11.71 16.37
C MET A 124 17.05 -13.00 16.16
N GLN A 125 17.76 -14.13 16.11
CA GLN A 125 17.17 -15.45 15.89
C GLN A 125 16.11 -15.75 16.97
N GLY A 126 14.94 -16.20 16.52
CA GLY A 126 13.81 -16.54 17.41
C GLY A 126 12.83 -15.43 17.68
N THR A 127 13.08 -14.22 17.23
CA THR A 127 12.08 -13.14 17.24
C THR A 127 11.06 -13.37 16.14
N LYS A 128 9.82 -13.67 16.54
CA LYS A 128 8.66 -13.48 15.66
C LYS A 128 8.50 -11.96 15.46
N SER A 129 7.86 -11.54 14.35
CA SER A 129 7.52 -10.14 14.18
C SER A 129 6.80 -9.66 15.45
N VAL A 130 7.42 -8.74 16.16
CA VAL A 130 6.89 -8.17 17.39
C VAL A 130 6.13 -6.91 17.01
N ALA A 131 5.05 -6.61 17.72
CA ALA A 131 4.56 -5.23 17.71
C ALA A 131 5.76 -4.35 18.02
N SER A 132 5.97 -3.31 17.22
CA SER A 132 7.10 -2.39 17.45
C SER A 132 6.84 -1.58 18.73
N ASP A 133 6.88 -2.25 19.87
CA ASP A 133 7.03 -1.66 21.19
C ASP A 133 8.46 -1.13 21.33
N LEU A 134 8.92 -0.45 20.29
CA LEU A 134 10.21 0.19 20.33
C LEU A 134 10.08 1.46 21.16
N TYR A 135 10.47 1.29 22.38
CA TYR A 135 10.80 2.44 23.22
C TYR A 135 11.67 3.39 22.40
N GLN A 136 11.34 4.67 22.39
CA GLN A 136 12.19 5.74 21.86
C GLN A 136 13.65 5.59 22.32
N GLU A 137 13.90 4.99 23.48
CA GLU A 137 15.24 4.70 24.01
C GLU A 137 16.03 3.69 23.15
N THR A 138 15.40 2.70 22.53
CA THR A 138 16.11 1.72 21.70
C THR A 138 16.47 2.31 20.34
N ALA A 139 15.62 3.15 19.78
CA ALA A 139 15.93 3.91 18.57
C ALA A 139 17.07 4.92 18.79
N MET A 140 17.15 5.53 19.98
CA MET A 140 18.24 6.44 20.35
C MET A 140 19.56 5.72 20.68
N LYS A 141 19.53 4.43 20.97
CA LYS A 141 20.74 3.60 21.25
C LYS A 141 21.32 2.87 20.04
N GLY A 142 20.86 3.18 18.83
CA GLY A 142 21.44 2.68 17.59
C GLY A 142 20.93 1.30 17.15
N GLY A 143 19.85 0.80 17.73
CA GLY A 143 19.13 -0.35 17.19
C GLY A 143 18.38 0.07 15.92
N ALA A 144 18.64 -0.63 14.81
CA ALA A 144 17.86 -0.45 13.59
C ALA A 144 16.62 -1.38 13.61
N LEU A 145 15.51 -0.86 13.11
CA LEU A 145 14.32 -1.68 12.86
C LEU A 145 14.30 -2.07 11.39
N ASP A 146 14.31 -3.36 11.09
CA ASP A 146 14.07 -3.85 9.74
C ASP A 146 12.57 -4.16 9.59
N ILE A 147 11.94 -3.48 8.63
CA ILE A 147 10.48 -3.53 8.40
C ILE A 147 10.17 -4.25 7.09
#